data_b7ad37cfb268c4a332ba1d3cb6ce897c
#
_entry.id   b7ad37cfb268c4a332ba1d3cb6ce897c
#
_cell.length_a   1.000
_cell.length_b   1.000
_cell.length_c   1.000
_cell.angle_alpha   90.00
_cell.angle_beta   90.00
_cell.angle_gamma   90.00
#
_symmetry.space_group_name_H-M   'P 1'
#
loop_
_entity.id
_entity.type
_entity.pdbx_description
1 polymer ?
#
loop_
_entity_poly.entity_id
_entity_poly.type
_entity_poly.pdbx_seq_one_letter_code
_entity_poly.pdbx_strand_id
1 'polypeptide(L)'
;MKAFFKLSPVIVLAALMMKGFDALLAAPLATIYACFIAMIFSKEKFNNIIDHAIDNVKEIQVALFILMAAYAMAEAFMSTGVGASLILIALKVGITAKTVAVVGAIVTSILSIATGTSWGTFAACAPIFLWLNHIVGGNLLLTTAAIAGGACFGDNIGLISDTTIVSSGIQRVEVIRRIRHQGVWSGLVLLSGIILFAVAGFTMGLPSTVGDPAEAINSIPADVWTALAEKREAAVKLLEQVKNGVPLYLSLIHI
;
A
#
# COMPACT_ATOMS: atom_id res chain seq x y z
N MET A 1 34.96 -5.76 8.31
CA MET A 1 34.40 -6.29 9.58
C MET A 1 33.54 -5.26 10.33
N LYS A 2 34.02 -4.02 10.62
CA LYS A 2 33.23 -3.03 11.38
C LYS A 2 31.87 -2.64 10.74
N ALA A 3 31.78 -2.58 9.41
CA ALA A 3 30.53 -2.27 8.71
C ALA A 3 29.49 -3.39 8.85
N PHE A 4 29.89 -4.65 8.83
CA PHE A 4 29.01 -5.79 9.01
C PHE A 4 28.34 -5.79 10.40
N PHE A 5 29.13 -5.52 11.45
CA PHE A 5 28.57 -5.42 12.81
C PHE A 5 27.60 -4.25 12.96
N LYS A 6 27.81 -3.14 12.26
CA LYS A 6 26.86 -2.00 12.27
C LYS A 6 25.53 -2.31 11.57
N LEU A 7 25.55 -3.23 10.60
CA LEU A 7 24.33 -3.70 9.90
C LEU A 7 23.64 -4.87 10.60
N SER A 8 24.32 -5.50 11.59
CA SER A 8 23.78 -6.69 12.27
C SER A 8 22.39 -6.49 12.92
N PRO A 9 21.99 -5.31 13.44
CA PRO A 9 20.65 -5.13 13.97
C PRO A 9 19.54 -5.36 12.94
N VAL A 10 19.76 -4.95 11.69
CA VAL A 10 18.80 -5.18 10.60
C VAL A 10 18.71 -6.68 10.29
N ILE A 11 19.85 -7.38 10.29
CA ILE A 11 19.89 -8.83 10.07
C ILE A 11 19.17 -9.57 11.22
N VAL A 12 19.38 -9.13 12.47
CA VAL A 12 18.70 -9.71 13.64
C VAL A 12 17.18 -9.49 13.55
N LEU A 13 16.73 -8.29 13.18
CA LEU A 13 15.31 -8.01 12.96
C LEU A 13 14.72 -8.95 11.91
N ALA A 14 15.35 -9.05 10.74
CA ALA A 14 14.91 -9.93 9.67
C ALA A 14 14.87 -11.41 10.11
N ALA A 15 15.89 -11.88 10.83
CA ALA A 15 15.95 -13.24 11.34
C ALA A 15 14.84 -13.55 12.38
N LEU A 16 14.52 -12.60 13.27
CA LEU A 16 13.44 -12.75 14.23
C LEU A 16 12.08 -12.83 13.50
N MET A 17 11.84 -11.96 12.53
CA MET A 17 10.61 -11.99 11.74
C MET A 17 10.48 -13.27 10.91
N MET A 18 11.57 -13.76 10.30
CA MET A 18 11.56 -15.06 9.59
C MET A 18 11.27 -16.26 10.50
N LYS A 19 11.59 -16.16 11.79
CA LYS A 19 11.24 -17.18 12.81
C LYS A 19 9.79 -17.06 13.30
N GLY A 20 9.00 -16.12 12.76
CA GLY A 20 7.59 -15.93 13.12
C GLY A 20 7.36 -15.04 14.35
N PHE A 21 8.38 -14.32 14.82
CA PHE A 21 8.15 -13.29 15.85
C PHE A 21 7.35 -12.13 15.27
N ASP A 22 6.35 -11.67 16.02
CA ASP A 22 5.59 -10.47 15.68
C ASP A 22 6.52 -9.24 15.65
N ALA A 23 6.26 -8.31 14.71
CA ALA A 23 7.03 -7.07 14.57
C ALA A 23 7.04 -6.23 15.85
N LEU A 24 5.95 -6.25 16.64
CA LEU A 24 5.85 -5.56 17.93
C LEU A 24 6.84 -6.08 18.98
N LEU A 25 7.29 -7.34 18.86
CA LEU A 25 8.32 -7.93 19.71
C LEU A 25 9.69 -7.86 19.06
N ALA A 26 9.78 -8.15 17.76
CA ALA A 26 11.05 -8.20 17.04
C ALA A 26 11.73 -6.83 16.94
N ALA A 27 10.96 -5.75 16.70
CA ALA A 27 11.52 -4.41 16.55
C ALA A 27 12.15 -3.86 17.86
N PRO A 28 11.50 -3.92 19.04
CA PRO A 28 12.13 -3.51 20.30
C PRO A 28 13.40 -4.31 20.63
N LEU A 29 13.39 -5.62 20.41
CA LEU A 29 14.57 -6.47 20.65
C LEU A 29 15.72 -6.09 19.74
N ALA A 30 15.46 -5.87 18.45
CA ALA A 30 16.46 -5.42 17.50
C ALA A 30 17.00 -4.02 17.81
N THR A 31 16.13 -3.11 18.33
CA THR A 31 16.51 -1.77 18.76
C THR A 31 17.43 -1.83 19.98
N ILE A 32 17.11 -2.62 21.00
CA ILE A 32 17.97 -2.84 22.16
C ILE A 32 19.34 -3.37 21.72
N TYR A 33 19.34 -4.36 20.83
CA TYR A 33 20.58 -4.90 20.27
C TYR A 33 21.37 -3.82 19.50
N ALA A 34 20.69 -2.97 18.72
CA ALA A 34 21.33 -1.85 18.02
C ALA A 34 22.01 -0.86 18.98
N CYS A 35 21.39 -0.55 20.13
CA CYS A 35 21.99 0.28 21.18
C CYS A 35 23.29 -0.34 21.71
N PHE A 36 23.31 -1.64 21.99
CA PHE A 36 24.53 -2.33 22.42
C PHE A 36 25.63 -2.27 21.36
N ILE A 37 25.30 -2.50 20.09
CA ILE A 37 26.26 -2.42 18.98
C ILE A 37 26.81 -0.99 18.84
N ALA A 38 25.97 0.03 18.97
CA ALA A 38 26.38 1.44 18.92
C ALA A 38 27.34 1.79 20.07
N MET A 39 27.05 1.35 21.29
CA MET A 39 27.93 1.57 22.45
C MET A 39 29.30 0.88 22.28
N ILE A 40 29.34 -0.36 21.80
CA ILE A 40 30.58 -1.16 21.72
C ILE A 40 31.43 -0.73 20.51
N PHE A 41 30.83 -0.62 19.32
CA PHE A 41 31.57 -0.43 18.07
C PHE A 41 31.71 1.03 17.64
N SER A 42 30.74 1.90 17.98
CA SER A 42 30.80 3.33 17.68
C SER A 42 31.27 4.16 18.87
N LYS A 43 31.37 3.55 20.06
CA LYS A 43 31.76 4.21 21.34
C LYS A 43 30.87 5.41 21.67
N GLU A 44 29.61 5.39 21.22
CA GLU A 44 28.64 6.42 21.52
C GLU A 44 28.18 6.33 22.98
N LYS A 45 27.95 7.48 23.60
CA LYS A 45 27.37 7.55 24.94
C LYS A 45 25.88 7.21 24.86
N PHE A 46 25.36 6.54 25.87
CA PHE A 46 23.96 6.13 25.94
C PHE A 46 23.00 7.30 25.69
N ASN A 47 23.25 8.48 26.28
CA ASN A 47 22.42 9.65 26.09
C ASN A 47 22.36 10.10 24.61
N ASN A 48 23.50 10.11 23.91
CA ASN A 48 23.52 10.45 22.48
C ASN A 48 22.69 9.44 21.64
N ILE A 49 22.73 8.16 22.00
CA ILE A 49 21.94 7.13 21.33
C ILE A 49 20.44 7.38 21.51
N ILE A 50 20.03 7.75 22.72
CA ILE A 50 18.64 8.12 23.02
C ILE A 50 18.22 9.38 22.27
N ASP A 51 19.06 10.42 22.25
CA ASP A 51 18.79 11.64 21.51
C ASP A 51 18.60 11.37 20.01
N HIS A 52 19.47 10.58 19.40
CA HIS A 52 19.33 10.14 18.01
C HIS A 52 18.07 9.29 17.77
N ALA A 53 17.69 8.42 18.71
CA ALA A 53 16.46 7.65 18.62
C ALA A 53 15.22 8.56 18.64
N ILE A 54 15.20 9.57 19.54
CA ILE A 54 14.12 10.55 19.63
C ILE A 54 14.03 11.37 18.34
N ASP A 55 15.15 11.83 17.80
CA ASP A 55 15.17 12.61 16.55
C ASP A 55 14.67 11.77 15.37
N ASN A 56 15.07 10.51 15.26
CA ASN A 56 14.51 9.59 14.26
C ASN A 56 12.98 9.41 14.41
N VAL A 57 12.47 9.30 15.64
CA VAL A 57 11.01 9.22 15.87
C VAL A 57 10.31 10.48 15.36
N LYS A 58 10.89 11.68 15.60
CA LYS A 58 10.34 12.94 15.07
C LYS A 58 10.30 12.94 13.53
N GLU A 59 11.35 12.46 12.88
CA GLU A 59 11.41 12.40 11.41
C GLU A 59 10.32 11.49 10.80
N ILE A 60 10.06 10.32 11.40
CA ILE A 60 9.01 9.40 10.90
C ILE A 60 7.60 9.80 11.34
N GLN A 61 7.44 10.75 12.26
CA GLN A 61 6.12 11.13 12.77
C GLN A 61 5.19 11.65 11.68
N VAL A 62 5.71 12.40 10.72
CA VAL A 62 4.93 12.89 9.56
C VAL A 62 4.38 11.72 8.74
N ALA A 63 5.21 10.71 8.47
CA ALA A 63 4.78 9.51 7.75
C ALA A 63 3.69 8.74 8.52
N LEU A 64 3.78 8.66 9.85
CA LEU A 64 2.73 8.05 10.67
C LEU A 64 1.41 8.82 10.58
N PHE A 65 1.44 10.16 10.61
CA PHE A 65 0.22 10.96 10.43
C PHE A 65 -0.40 10.78 9.04
N ILE A 66 0.42 10.70 7.99
CA ILE A 66 -0.06 10.41 6.63
C ILE A 66 -0.77 9.04 6.59
N LEU A 67 -0.16 8.01 7.19
CA LEU A 67 -0.77 6.67 7.26
C LEU A 67 -2.08 6.67 8.06
N MET A 68 -2.14 7.38 9.19
CA MET A 68 -3.37 7.51 9.98
C MET A 68 -4.48 8.21 9.19
N ALA A 69 -4.17 9.30 8.49
CA ALA A 69 -5.13 10.02 7.65
C ALA A 69 -5.60 9.16 6.46
N ALA A 70 -4.69 8.44 5.81
CA ALA A 70 -5.01 7.52 4.72
C ALA A 70 -5.89 6.36 5.18
N TYR A 71 -5.64 5.82 6.38
CA TYR A 71 -6.49 4.80 6.98
C TYR A 71 -7.90 5.33 7.27
N ALA A 72 -8.02 6.52 7.87
CA ALA A 72 -9.31 7.15 8.11
C ALA A 72 -10.09 7.40 6.80
N MET A 73 -9.40 7.81 5.72
CA MET A 73 -9.99 7.97 4.40
C MET A 73 -10.47 6.63 3.83
N ALA A 74 -9.69 5.55 3.98
CA ALA A 74 -10.08 4.22 3.53
C ALA A 74 -11.32 3.72 4.27
N GLU A 75 -11.41 3.91 5.59
CA GLU A 75 -12.60 3.60 6.39
C GLU A 75 -13.82 4.41 5.94
N ALA A 76 -13.64 5.71 5.64
CA ALA A 76 -14.70 6.54 5.10
C ALA A 76 -15.18 6.03 3.73
N PHE A 77 -14.30 5.66 2.83
CA PHE A 77 -14.65 5.10 1.52
C PHE A 77 -15.42 3.78 1.63
N MET A 78 -15.05 2.93 2.58
CA MET A 78 -15.75 1.67 2.80
C MET A 78 -17.14 1.88 3.42
N SER A 79 -17.28 2.82 4.36
CA SER A 79 -18.53 3.03 5.11
C SER A 79 -19.57 3.88 4.39
N THR A 80 -19.15 4.81 3.51
CA THR A 80 -20.04 5.78 2.83
C THR A 80 -20.64 5.29 1.51
N GLY A 81 -20.26 4.09 1.04
CA GLY A 81 -20.70 3.55 -0.24
C GLY A 81 -19.88 3.97 -1.45
N VAL A 82 -18.89 4.86 -1.30
CA VAL A 82 -17.98 5.25 -2.38
C VAL A 82 -17.18 4.01 -2.85
N GLY A 83 -16.63 3.24 -1.93
CA GLY A 83 -15.89 2.01 -2.26
C GLY A 83 -16.76 0.99 -2.98
N ALA A 84 -18.00 0.76 -2.49
CA ALA A 84 -18.95 -0.14 -3.13
C ALA A 84 -19.33 0.33 -4.54
N SER A 85 -19.58 1.63 -4.72
CA SER A 85 -19.88 2.20 -6.03
C SER A 85 -18.72 2.03 -7.02
N LEU A 86 -17.48 2.21 -6.59
CA LEU A 86 -16.29 2.00 -7.42
C LEU A 86 -16.15 0.53 -7.83
N ILE A 87 -16.40 -0.41 -6.93
CA ILE A 87 -16.40 -1.85 -7.23
C ILE A 87 -17.50 -2.17 -8.26
N LEU A 88 -18.74 -1.68 -8.05
CA LEU A 88 -19.84 -1.94 -8.97
C LEU A 88 -19.60 -1.32 -10.36
N ILE A 89 -19.01 -0.12 -10.43
CA ILE A 89 -18.62 0.50 -11.70
C ILE A 89 -17.55 -0.35 -12.39
N ALA A 90 -16.54 -0.81 -11.66
CA ALA A 90 -15.48 -1.65 -12.17
C ALA A 90 -16.04 -2.95 -12.79
N LEU A 91 -16.98 -3.59 -12.10
CA LEU A 91 -17.66 -4.78 -12.61
C LEU A 91 -18.52 -4.49 -13.86
N LYS A 92 -19.24 -3.35 -13.88
CA LYS A 92 -20.02 -2.91 -15.05
C LYS A 92 -19.15 -2.61 -16.27
N VAL A 93 -17.95 -2.08 -16.08
CA VAL A 93 -16.98 -1.84 -17.16
C VAL A 93 -16.33 -3.16 -17.65
N GLY A 94 -16.56 -4.26 -16.93
CA GLY A 94 -16.08 -5.58 -17.33
C GLY A 94 -14.68 -5.91 -16.83
N ILE A 95 -14.28 -5.39 -15.67
CA ILE A 95 -13.01 -5.77 -15.03
C ILE A 95 -13.13 -7.23 -14.56
N THR A 96 -12.15 -8.03 -14.96
CA THR A 96 -12.07 -9.47 -14.68
C THR A 96 -10.83 -9.76 -13.82
N ALA A 97 -10.70 -11.00 -13.35
CA ALA A 97 -9.51 -11.47 -12.64
C ALA A 97 -8.20 -11.25 -13.41
N LYS A 98 -8.26 -11.27 -14.77
CA LYS A 98 -7.08 -11.05 -15.62
C LYS A 98 -6.65 -9.59 -15.70
N THR A 99 -7.58 -8.66 -15.53
CA THR A 99 -7.34 -7.23 -15.77
C THR A 99 -7.28 -6.39 -14.51
N VAL A 100 -7.78 -6.90 -13.38
CA VAL A 100 -7.85 -6.15 -12.11
C VAL A 100 -6.49 -5.63 -11.64
N ALA A 101 -5.42 -6.42 -11.79
CA ALA A 101 -4.06 -6.01 -11.43
C ALA A 101 -3.57 -4.86 -12.31
N VAL A 102 -3.77 -4.95 -13.62
CA VAL A 102 -3.38 -3.91 -14.58
C VAL A 102 -4.12 -2.60 -14.29
N VAL A 103 -5.44 -2.67 -14.13
CA VAL A 103 -6.26 -1.49 -13.80
C VAL A 103 -5.86 -0.90 -12.45
N GLY A 104 -5.63 -1.76 -11.45
CA GLY A 104 -5.13 -1.36 -10.14
C GLY A 104 -3.82 -0.58 -10.24
N ALA A 105 -2.83 -1.09 -10.99
CA ALA A 105 -1.55 -0.41 -11.20
C ALA A 105 -1.72 0.98 -11.85
N ILE A 106 -2.56 1.08 -12.87
CA ILE A 106 -2.80 2.35 -13.59
C ILE A 106 -3.48 3.37 -12.67
N VAL A 107 -4.57 2.96 -12.02
CA VAL A 107 -5.35 3.85 -11.14
C VAL A 107 -4.51 4.34 -9.96
N THR A 108 -3.79 3.44 -9.29
CA THR A 108 -2.94 3.84 -8.17
C THR A 108 -1.77 4.71 -8.60
N SER A 109 -1.21 4.51 -9.80
CA SER A 109 -0.19 5.40 -10.36
C SER A 109 -0.69 6.83 -10.54
N ILE A 110 -1.88 6.99 -11.13
CA ILE A 110 -2.50 8.31 -11.34
C ILE A 110 -2.79 9.00 -10.01
N LEU A 111 -3.41 8.27 -9.08
CA LEU A 111 -3.74 8.81 -7.77
C LEU A 111 -2.49 9.17 -6.96
N SER A 112 -1.44 8.36 -7.02
CA SER A 112 -0.20 8.62 -6.31
C SER A 112 0.55 9.84 -6.85
N ILE A 113 0.50 10.10 -8.17
CA ILE A 113 1.02 11.36 -8.74
C ILE A 113 0.30 12.56 -8.13
N ALA A 114 -1.02 12.46 -7.98
CA ALA A 114 -1.86 13.54 -7.46
C ALA A 114 -1.69 13.74 -5.95
N THR A 115 -1.51 12.67 -5.18
CA THR A 115 -1.38 12.71 -3.71
C THR A 115 0.05 12.93 -3.24
N GLY A 116 1.03 12.56 -4.05
CA GLY A 116 2.46 12.65 -3.72
C GLY A 116 2.93 11.67 -2.64
N THR A 117 2.18 10.59 -2.37
CA THR A 117 2.54 9.61 -1.37
C THR A 117 2.23 8.19 -1.82
N SER A 118 3.21 7.29 -1.72
CA SER A 118 3.02 5.87 -2.03
C SER A 118 2.21 5.15 -0.95
N TRP A 119 2.57 5.35 0.31
CA TRP A 119 1.92 4.69 1.44
C TRP A 119 0.46 5.11 1.60
N GLY A 120 0.18 6.42 1.51
CA GLY A 120 -1.18 6.95 1.61
C GLY A 120 -2.07 6.45 0.48
N THR A 121 -1.57 6.48 -0.76
CA THR A 121 -2.32 5.99 -1.93
C THR A 121 -2.57 4.48 -1.83
N PHE A 122 -1.56 3.69 -1.46
CA PHE A 122 -1.74 2.26 -1.27
C PHE A 122 -2.78 1.97 -0.19
N ALA A 123 -2.68 2.60 0.99
CA ALA A 123 -3.61 2.39 2.09
C ALA A 123 -5.06 2.75 1.73
N ALA A 124 -5.25 3.81 0.94
CA ALA A 124 -6.59 4.23 0.49
C ALA A 124 -7.18 3.30 -0.58
N CYS A 125 -6.36 2.83 -1.52
CA CYS A 125 -6.83 2.06 -2.67
C CYS A 125 -6.90 0.54 -2.40
N ALA A 126 -6.01 0.02 -1.54
CA ALA A 126 -5.90 -1.41 -1.31
C ALA A 126 -7.23 -2.07 -0.90
N PRO A 127 -8.01 -1.55 0.05
CA PRO A 127 -9.28 -2.18 0.42
C PRO A 127 -10.23 -2.36 -0.77
N ILE A 128 -10.34 -1.34 -1.62
CA ILE A 128 -11.26 -1.37 -2.77
C ILE A 128 -10.80 -2.40 -3.81
N PHE A 129 -9.53 -2.35 -4.21
CA PHE A 129 -8.98 -3.26 -5.22
C PHE A 129 -8.86 -4.70 -4.74
N LEU A 130 -8.57 -4.93 -3.45
CA LEU A 130 -8.48 -6.29 -2.92
C LEU A 130 -9.86 -6.94 -2.78
N TRP A 131 -10.90 -6.19 -2.41
CA TRP A 131 -12.26 -6.69 -2.46
C TRP A 131 -12.75 -6.93 -3.89
N LEU A 132 -12.46 -6.00 -4.81
CA LEU A 132 -12.75 -6.24 -6.23
C LEU A 132 -12.03 -7.49 -6.73
N ASN A 133 -10.75 -7.67 -6.40
CA ASN A 133 -9.97 -8.86 -6.74
C ASN A 133 -10.60 -10.16 -6.20
N HIS A 134 -11.10 -10.13 -4.96
CA HIS A 134 -11.81 -11.28 -4.37
C HIS A 134 -13.08 -11.62 -5.17
N ILE A 135 -13.89 -10.61 -5.50
CA ILE A 135 -15.16 -10.78 -6.23
C ILE A 135 -14.91 -11.37 -7.63
N VAL A 136 -13.89 -10.92 -8.34
CA VAL A 136 -13.59 -11.43 -9.70
C VAL A 136 -12.77 -12.72 -9.68
N GLY A 137 -12.37 -13.25 -8.52
CA GLY A 137 -11.56 -14.46 -8.40
C GLY A 137 -10.11 -14.26 -8.88
N GLY A 138 -9.55 -13.06 -8.68
CA GLY A 138 -8.20 -12.70 -9.09
C GLY A 138 -7.12 -13.23 -8.14
N ASN A 139 -5.86 -13.09 -8.54
CA ASN A 139 -4.72 -13.44 -7.71
C ASN A 139 -4.37 -12.29 -6.76
N LEU A 140 -4.45 -12.56 -5.45
CA LEU A 140 -4.23 -11.57 -4.39
C LEU A 140 -2.82 -10.97 -4.44
N LEU A 141 -1.79 -11.80 -4.60
CA LEU A 141 -0.40 -11.34 -4.63
C LEU A 141 -0.12 -10.47 -5.85
N LEU A 142 -0.62 -10.88 -7.02
CA LEU A 142 -0.47 -10.14 -8.26
C LEU A 142 -1.12 -8.75 -8.16
N THR A 143 -2.34 -8.68 -7.66
CA THR A 143 -3.07 -7.41 -7.49
C THR A 143 -2.42 -6.52 -6.44
N THR A 144 -2.01 -7.09 -5.30
CA THR A 144 -1.29 -6.33 -4.26
C THR A 144 0.01 -5.73 -4.79
N ALA A 145 0.82 -6.53 -5.51
CA ALA A 145 2.05 -6.05 -6.12
C ALA A 145 1.79 -4.95 -7.15
N ALA A 146 0.73 -5.08 -7.94
CA ALA A 146 0.37 -4.12 -8.98
C ALA A 146 -0.04 -2.75 -8.39
N ILE A 147 -0.91 -2.73 -7.39
CA ILE A 147 -1.33 -1.49 -6.74
C ILE A 147 -0.19 -0.84 -5.93
N ALA A 148 0.67 -1.64 -5.30
CA ALA A 148 1.86 -1.13 -4.60
C ALA A 148 2.86 -0.52 -5.59
N GLY A 149 3.14 -1.21 -6.69
CA GLY A 149 4.02 -0.70 -7.75
C GLY A 149 3.51 0.60 -8.39
N GLY A 150 2.21 0.69 -8.64
CA GLY A 150 1.57 1.91 -9.12
C GLY A 150 1.69 3.07 -8.13
N ALA A 151 1.44 2.81 -6.85
CA ALA A 151 1.58 3.81 -5.80
C ALA A 151 3.04 4.32 -5.68
N CYS A 152 4.02 3.43 -5.74
CA CYS A 152 5.44 3.80 -5.72
C CYS A 152 5.85 4.62 -6.96
N PHE A 153 5.31 4.31 -8.13
CA PHE A 153 5.59 5.08 -9.35
C PHE A 153 5.16 6.54 -9.20
N GLY A 154 3.91 6.77 -8.73
CA GLY A 154 3.39 8.12 -8.60
C GLY A 154 4.17 8.96 -7.58
N ASP A 155 4.56 8.37 -6.48
CA ASP A 155 5.39 9.02 -5.46
C ASP A 155 6.77 9.45 -6.02
N ASN A 156 7.36 8.66 -6.91
CA ASN A 156 8.65 8.97 -7.52
C ASN A 156 8.64 10.17 -8.48
N ILE A 157 7.49 10.51 -9.06
CA ILE A 157 7.34 11.59 -10.04
C ILE A 157 6.33 12.67 -9.61
N GLY A 158 5.73 12.52 -8.42
CA GLY A 158 4.80 13.50 -7.86
C GLY A 158 5.50 14.83 -7.54
N LEU A 159 4.90 15.95 -7.97
CA LEU A 159 5.42 17.29 -7.68
C LEU A 159 5.41 17.65 -6.19
N ILE A 160 4.46 17.07 -5.45
CA ILE A 160 4.25 17.29 -4.02
C ILE A 160 4.79 16.15 -3.16
N SER A 161 5.51 15.21 -3.77
CA SER A 161 6.09 14.07 -3.06
C SER A 161 7.28 14.48 -2.21
N ASP A 162 7.25 14.09 -0.93
CA ASP A 162 8.33 14.33 0.01
C ASP A 162 9.64 13.71 -0.47
N THR A 163 9.61 12.50 -1.00
CA THR A 163 10.78 11.80 -1.52
C THR A 163 11.39 12.53 -2.70
N THR A 164 10.57 13.11 -3.57
CA THR A 164 10.99 13.89 -4.72
C THR A 164 11.57 15.23 -4.28
N ILE A 165 10.93 15.93 -3.35
CA ILE A 165 11.37 17.24 -2.86
C ILE A 165 12.69 17.12 -2.10
N VAL A 166 12.76 16.21 -1.10
CA VAL A 166 13.95 16.00 -0.26
C VAL A 166 15.15 15.59 -1.12
N SER A 167 14.99 14.62 -2.00
CA SER A 167 16.10 14.16 -2.85
C SER A 167 16.55 15.20 -3.86
N SER A 168 15.65 16.05 -4.38
CA SER A 168 16.00 17.19 -5.22
C SER A 168 16.80 18.24 -4.45
N GLY A 169 16.40 18.53 -3.21
CA GLY A 169 17.10 19.44 -2.31
C GLY A 169 18.53 18.98 -1.99
N ILE A 170 18.70 17.70 -1.64
CA ILE A 170 20.02 17.10 -1.35
C ILE A 170 20.93 17.18 -2.59
N GLN A 171 20.39 16.89 -3.77
CA GLN A 171 21.14 16.92 -5.04
C GLN A 171 21.31 18.34 -5.61
N ARG A 172 20.69 19.36 -5.01
CA ARG A 172 20.67 20.75 -5.48
C ARG A 172 20.19 20.88 -6.93
N VAL A 173 19.15 20.11 -7.28
CA VAL A 173 18.54 20.12 -8.62
C VAL A 173 17.09 20.60 -8.50
N GLU A 174 16.61 21.32 -9.48
CA GLU A 174 15.21 21.72 -9.56
C GLU A 174 14.29 20.48 -9.65
N VAL A 175 13.21 20.47 -8.85
CA VAL A 175 12.24 19.37 -8.78
C VAL A 175 11.70 18.99 -10.16
N ILE A 176 11.31 19.99 -10.96
CA ILE A 176 10.77 19.76 -12.32
C ILE A 176 11.81 19.12 -13.24
N ARG A 177 13.06 19.57 -13.16
CA ARG A 177 14.15 19.00 -13.96
C ARG A 177 14.41 17.55 -13.59
N ARG A 178 14.41 17.23 -12.29
CA ARG A 178 14.53 15.85 -11.81
C ARG A 178 13.37 14.98 -12.31
N ILE A 179 12.12 15.42 -12.13
CA ILE A 179 10.94 14.68 -12.57
C ILE A 179 10.99 14.40 -14.07
N ARG A 180 11.42 15.37 -14.89
CA ARG A 180 11.54 15.18 -16.35
C ARG A 180 12.54 14.08 -16.71
N HIS A 181 13.67 13.99 -16.04
CA HIS A 181 14.66 12.95 -16.30
C HIS A 181 14.29 11.60 -15.69
N GLN A 182 13.85 11.61 -14.44
CA GLN A 182 13.45 10.38 -13.73
C GLN A 182 12.15 9.80 -14.29
N GLY A 183 11.21 10.65 -14.71
CA GLY A 183 9.91 10.24 -15.23
C GLY A 183 10.01 9.33 -16.46
N VAL A 184 11.02 9.52 -17.32
CA VAL A 184 11.25 8.63 -18.47
C VAL A 184 11.58 7.21 -17.99
N TRP A 185 12.53 7.07 -17.06
CA TRP A 185 12.94 5.78 -16.53
C TRP A 185 11.86 5.12 -15.69
N SER A 186 11.23 5.88 -14.78
CA SER A 186 10.11 5.39 -13.98
C SER A 186 8.93 5.00 -14.86
N GLY A 187 8.65 5.76 -15.92
CA GLY A 187 7.61 5.42 -16.90
C GLY A 187 7.89 4.12 -17.66
N LEU A 188 9.13 3.89 -18.07
CA LEU A 188 9.54 2.62 -18.68
C LEU A 188 9.39 1.44 -17.72
N VAL A 189 9.75 1.62 -16.44
CA VAL A 189 9.56 0.60 -15.40
C VAL A 189 8.08 0.34 -15.17
N LEU A 190 7.25 1.37 -15.06
CA LEU A 190 5.80 1.19 -14.93
C LEU A 190 5.21 0.44 -16.13
N LEU A 191 5.57 0.86 -17.35
CA LEU A 191 5.08 0.21 -18.58
C LEU A 191 5.49 -1.26 -18.61
N SER A 192 6.75 -1.58 -18.30
CA SER A 192 7.20 -2.97 -18.21
C SER A 192 6.46 -3.75 -17.12
N GLY A 193 6.21 -3.14 -15.97
CA GLY A 193 5.40 -3.71 -14.89
C GLY A 193 3.97 -4.01 -15.34
N ILE A 194 3.30 -3.07 -16.00
CA ILE A 194 1.95 -3.25 -16.56
C ILE A 194 1.91 -4.41 -17.54
N ILE A 195 2.90 -4.51 -18.44
CA ILE A 195 3.01 -5.61 -19.40
C ILE A 195 3.18 -6.95 -18.64
N LEU A 196 4.06 -7.00 -17.65
CA LEU A 196 4.27 -8.20 -16.85
C LEU A 196 3.01 -8.61 -16.06
N PHE A 197 2.28 -7.65 -15.47
CA PHE A 197 1.01 -7.93 -14.79
C PHE A 197 -0.06 -8.42 -15.78
N ALA A 198 -0.11 -7.86 -16.99
CA ALA A 198 -1.00 -8.32 -18.03
C ALA A 198 -0.64 -9.76 -18.45
N VAL A 199 0.62 -10.02 -18.79
CA VAL A 199 1.09 -11.36 -19.15
C VAL A 199 0.79 -12.36 -18.03
N ALA A 200 1.10 -12.04 -16.77
CA ALA A 200 0.80 -12.90 -15.64
C ALA A 200 -0.72 -13.15 -15.51
N GLY A 201 -1.54 -12.12 -15.61
CA GLY A 201 -3.00 -12.25 -15.54
C GLY A 201 -3.58 -13.17 -16.61
N PHE A 202 -3.01 -13.16 -17.81
CA PHE A 202 -3.47 -14.04 -18.91
C PHE A 202 -2.87 -15.45 -18.85
N THR A 203 -1.65 -15.62 -18.30
CA THR A 203 -0.97 -16.93 -18.27
C THR A 203 -1.30 -17.75 -17.03
N MET A 204 -1.71 -17.12 -15.93
CA MET A 204 -2.04 -17.82 -14.67
C MET A 204 -3.38 -18.58 -14.70
N GLY A 205 -4.07 -18.66 -15.83
CA GLY A 205 -5.35 -19.37 -15.93
C GLY A 205 -6.49 -18.71 -15.13
N LEU A 206 -6.42 -17.40 -14.88
CA LEU A 206 -7.43 -16.68 -14.11
C LEU A 206 -8.76 -16.58 -14.88
N PRO A 207 -9.92 -16.49 -14.17
CA PRO A 207 -11.21 -16.32 -14.79
C PRO A 207 -11.28 -15.11 -15.72
N SER A 208 -11.99 -15.28 -16.85
CA SER A 208 -12.26 -14.19 -17.80
C SER A 208 -13.65 -13.60 -17.63
N THR A 209 -14.46 -14.19 -16.73
CA THR A 209 -15.80 -13.74 -16.42
C THR A 209 -15.77 -12.61 -15.40
N VAL A 210 -16.72 -11.72 -15.51
CA VAL A 210 -16.99 -10.74 -14.45
C VAL A 210 -17.59 -11.51 -13.29
N GLY A 211 -17.01 -11.38 -12.09
CA GLY A 211 -17.50 -12.09 -10.91
C GLY A 211 -18.90 -11.63 -10.48
N ASP A 212 -19.67 -12.53 -9.89
CA ASP A 212 -20.92 -12.18 -9.22
C ASP A 212 -20.63 -11.76 -7.78
N PRO A 213 -20.90 -10.49 -7.40
CA PRO A 213 -20.67 -10.02 -6.04
C PRO A 213 -21.43 -10.84 -4.98
N ALA A 214 -22.65 -11.26 -5.28
CA ALA A 214 -23.47 -11.99 -4.33
C ALA A 214 -22.90 -13.40 -4.06
N GLU A 215 -22.45 -14.08 -5.09
CA GLU A 215 -21.82 -15.40 -4.96
C GLU A 215 -20.50 -15.30 -4.20
N ALA A 216 -19.63 -14.35 -4.56
CA ALA A 216 -18.35 -14.13 -3.93
C ALA A 216 -18.48 -13.78 -2.43
N ILE A 217 -19.45 -12.95 -2.07
CA ILE A 217 -19.69 -12.56 -0.67
C ILE A 217 -20.29 -13.71 0.11
N ASN A 218 -21.22 -14.48 -0.46
CA ASN A 218 -21.82 -15.63 0.20
C ASN A 218 -20.81 -16.80 0.39
N SER A 219 -19.73 -16.85 -0.38
CA SER A 219 -18.67 -17.85 -0.25
C SER A 219 -17.69 -17.57 0.91
N ILE A 220 -17.79 -16.41 1.57
CA ILE A 220 -16.92 -16.06 2.71
C ILE A 220 -17.26 -16.97 3.89
N PRO A 221 -16.29 -17.71 4.46
CA PRO A 221 -16.50 -18.56 5.61
C PRO A 221 -17.08 -17.81 6.82
N ALA A 222 -17.94 -18.46 7.60
CA ALA A 222 -18.64 -17.83 8.72
C ALA A 222 -17.69 -17.30 9.81
N ASP A 223 -16.59 -17.99 10.06
CA ASP A 223 -15.54 -17.56 11.00
C ASP A 223 -14.85 -16.28 10.54
N VAL A 224 -14.57 -16.16 9.22
CA VAL A 224 -14.00 -14.95 8.61
C VAL A 224 -15.00 -13.80 8.67
N TRP A 225 -16.30 -14.09 8.41
CA TRP A 225 -17.35 -13.08 8.50
C TRP A 225 -17.51 -12.53 9.92
N THR A 226 -17.46 -13.40 10.93
CA THR A 226 -17.50 -13.00 12.34
C THR A 226 -16.29 -12.12 12.70
N ALA A 227 -15.09 -12.52 12.28
CA ALA A 227 -13.88 -11.74 12.52
C ALA A 227 -13.90 -10.38 11.81
N LEU A 228 -14.50 -10.28 10.62
CA LEU A 228 -14.70 -9.01 9.93
C LEU A 228 -15.69 -8.11 10.69
N ALA A 229 -16.81 -8.67 11.16
CA ALA A 229 -17.82 -7.94 11.92
C ALA A 229 -17.27 -7.35 13.22
N GLU A 230 -16.42 -8.09 13.91
CA GLU A 230 -15.81 -7.64 15.16
C GLU A 230 -14.69 -6.60 14.96
N LYS A 231 -13.88 -6.75 13.90
CA LYS A 231 -12.64 -5.97 13.74
C LYS A 231 -12.71 -4.92 12.65
N ARG A 232 -13.63 -5.03 11.71
CA ARG A 232 -13.68 -4.25 10.46
C ARG A 232 -15.12 -3.98 10.00
N GLU A 233 -15.91 -3.33 10.82
CA GLU A 233 -17.33 -3.02 10.53
C GLU A 233 -17.51 -2.30 9.19
N ALA A 234 -16.61 -1.38 8.82
CA ALA A 234 -16.66 -0.70 7.54
C ALA A 234 -16.50 -1.64 6.33
N ALA A 235 -15.72 -2.72 6.47
CA ALA A 235 -15.61 -3.73 5.41
C ALA A 235 -16.91 -4.53 5.26
N VAL A 236 -17.58 -4.85 6.34
CA VAL A 236 -18.90 -5.50 6.30
C VAL A 236 -19.91 -4.60 5.61
N LYS A 237 -19.98 -3.31 5.98
CA LYS A 237 -20.86 -2.33 5.32
C LYS A 237 -20.58 -2.23 3.82
N LEU A 238 -19.31 -2.18 3.42
CA LEU A 238 -18.92 -2.17 2.01
C LEU A 238 -19.43 -3.42 1.28
N LEU A 239 -19.23 -4.61 1.84
CA LEU A 239 -19.66 -5.86 1.20
C LEU A 239 -21.18 -5.95 1.08
N GLU A 240 -21.93 -5.54 2.12
CA GLU A 240 -23.39 -5.45 2.08
C GLU A 240 -23.89 -4.47 1.02
N GLN A 241 -23.25 -3.31 0.91
CA GLN A 241 -23.56 -2.31 -0.11
C GLN A 241 -23.26 -2.82 -1.53
N VAL A 242 -22.17 -3.56 -1.72
CA VAL A 242 -21.85 -4.19 -3.00
C VAL A 242 -22.88 -5.26 -3.36
N LYS A 243 -23.30 -6.08 -2.39
CA LYS A 243 -24.30 -7.14 -2.58
C LYS A 243 -25.68 -6.58 -2.91
N ASN A 244 -26.12 -5.54 -2.20
CA ASN A 244 -27.46 -4.98 -2.33
C ASN A 244 -27.57 -3.91 -3.43
N GLY A 245 -26.44 -3.45 -3.97
CA GLY A 245 -26.35 -2.33 -4.88
C GLY A 245 -26.49 -0.98 -4.16
N VAL A 246 -25.62 -0.05 -4.48
CA VAL A 246 -25.71 1.33 -3.98
C VAL A 246 -26.24 2.22 -5.09
N PRO A 247 -27.28 3.03 -4.84
CA PRO A 247 -27.71 4.03 -5.81
C PRO A 247 -26.57 5.01 -6.09
N LEU A 248 -26.19 5.16 -7.37
CA LEU A 248 -25.06 6.00 -7.82
C LEU A 248 -25.13 7.46 -7.33
N TYR A 249 -26.34 7.98 -7.10
CA TYR A 249 -26.54 9.34 -6.59
C TYR A 249 -26.11 9.52 -5.13
N LEU A 250 -26.13 8.47 -4.31
CA LEU A 250 -25.66 8.55 -2.92
C LEU A 250 -24.14 8.68 -2.82
N SER A 251 -23.41 8.10 -3.77
CA SER A 251 -21.94 8.22 -3.80
C SER A 251 -21.47 9.59 -4.30
N LEU A 252 -22.28 10.31 -5.09
CA LEU A 252 -21.95 11.64 -5.61
C LEU A 252 -22.27 12.78 -4.64
N ILE A 253 -23.17 12.55 -3.67
CA ILE A 253 -23.57 13.57 -2.68
C ILE A 253 -22.55 13.65 -1.52
N HIS A 254 -21.75 12.61 -1.31
CA HIS A 254 -20.77 12.53 -0.22
C HIS A 254 -19.32 12.85 -0.65
N ILE A 255 -19.08 13.22 -1.92
CA ILE A 255 -17.83 13.78 -2.43
C ILE A 255 -17.97 15.30 -2.54
#